data_b9abcd48865cc96f0ca1d4ba33d1de3e
#
_entry.id   b9abcd48865cc96f0ca1d4ba33d1de3e
#
_cell.length_a   1.000
_cell.length_b   1.000
_cell.length_c   1.000
_cell.angle_alpha   90.00
_cell.angle_beta   90.00
_cell.angle_gamma   90.00
#
_symmetry.space_group_name_H-M   'P 1'
#
loop_
_entity.id
_entity.type
_entity.pdbx_description
1 polymer ?
#
loop_
_entity_poly.entity_id
_entity_poly.type
_entity_poly.pdbx_seq_one_letter_code
_entity_poly.pdbx_strand_id
1 'polypeptide(L)'
;MATGKGSRKQQILQSLARMLEATPGGRITTAALAAEVGVSEAALYRHFPSKTKMYEGLIDFIEETLFSRIRVILTEETDTISCCYRILSLLLTFAE
;
A
#
# COMPACT_ATOMS: atom_id res chain seq x y z
N MET A 1 -4.85 -10.70 -11.84
CA MET A 1 -4.54 -10.76 -11.40
C MET A 1 -3.60 -11.30 -10.99
N ALA A 2 -3.32 -11.56 -11.08
CA ALA A 2 -2.29 -12.21 -10.80
C ALA A 2 -1.51 -11.75 -9.85
N THR A 3 -1.84 -10.89 -9.55
CA THR A 3 -1.17 -10.36 -8.69
C THR A 3 -0.83 -11.11 -7.66
N GLY A 4 -1.55 -11.81 -7.39
CA GLY A 4 -1.34 -12.44 -6.25
C GLY A 4 -0.05 -13.10 -6.19
N LYS A 5 0.34 -13.40 -7.20
CA LYS A 5 1.27 -14.17 -7.14
C LYS A 5 2.31 -13.59 -6.51
N GLY A 6 2.48 -13.04 -6.42
CA GLY A 6 3.45 -12.61 -5.90
C GLY A 6 3.81 -12.31 -4.91
N SER A 7 2.98 -12.50 -4.55
CA SER A 7 3.32 -11.90 -3.90
C SER A 7 3.19 -11.89 -2.52
N ARG A 8 3.99 -12.65 -1.82
CA ARG A 8 4.17 -12.55 -0.40
C ARG A 8 4.60 -11.14 -0.04
N LYS A 9 5.46 -10.55 -0.87
CA LYS A 9 5.91 -9.20 -0.64
C LYS A 9 4.74 -8.23 -0.69
N GLN A 10 3.85 -8.36 -1.65
CA GLN A 10 2.69 -7.51 -1.72
C GLN A 10 1.73 -7.76 -0.58
N GLN A 11 1.58 -9.00 -0.14
CA GLN A 11 0.74 -9.31 1.00
C GLN A 11 1.24 -8.61 2.26
N ILE A 12 2.56 -8.59 2.44
CA ILE A 12 3.16 -7.91 3.58
C ILE A 12 2.85 -6.41 3.53
N LEU A 13 3.02 -5.82 2.37
CA LEU A 13 2.78 -4.37 2.22
C LEU A 13 1.30 -4.03 2.41
N GLN A 14 0.41 -4.87 1.91
CA GLN A 14 -1.02 -4.64 2.09
C GLN A 14 -1.41 -4.76 3.56
N SER A 15 -0.86 -5.73 4.26
CA SER A 15 -1.14 -5.90 5.68
C SER A 15 -0.59 -4.73 6.49
N LEU A 16 0.61 -4.26 6.13
CA LEU A 16 1.20 -3.12 6.81
C LEU A 16 0.33 -1.88 6.62
N ALA A 17 -0.14 -1.65 5.40
CA ALA A 17 -1.00 -0.50 5.12
C ALA A 17 -2.29 -0.59 5.92
N ARG A 18 -2.88 -1.78 5.99
CA ARG A 18 -4.10 -1.95 6.74
C ARG A 18 -3.91 -1.69 8.23
N MET A 19 -2.80 -2.17 8.77
CA MET A 19 -2.52 -1.98 10.19
C MET A 19 -2.27 -0.51 10.51
N LEU A 20 -1.62 0.22 9.59
CA LEU A 20 -1.40 1.64 9.79
C LEU A 20 -2.71 2.42 9.76
N GLU A 21 -3.64 2.00 8.90
CA GLU A 21 -4.93 2.63 8.85
C GLU A 21 -5.73 2.35 10.11
N ALA A 22 -5.66 1.15 10.63
CA ALA A 22 -6.43 0.77 11.79
C ALA A 22 -5.91 1.45 13.06
N THR A 23 -4.61 1.78 13.08
CA THR A 23 -4.01 2.38 14.26
C THR A 23 -3.17 3.58 13.89
N PRO A 24 -3.79 4.68 13.47
CA PRO A 24 -3.02 5.85 13.10
C PRO A 24 -2.20 6.36 14.28
N GLY A 25 -0.94 6.58 14.05
CA GLY A 25 -0.08 7.05 15.11
C GLY A 25 0.37 5.96 16.06
N GLY A 26 -0.12 4.76 15.88
CA GLY A 26 0.28 3.66 16.73
C GLY A 26 1.57 3.04 16.26
N ARG A 27 2.13 2.17 17.11
CA ARG A 27 3.36 1.52 16.76
C ARG A 27 3.07 0.12 16.25
N ILE A 28 3.66 -0.21 15.13
CA ILE A 28 3.49 -1.53 14.56
C ILE A 28 4.78 -2.30 14.75
N THR A 29 4.69 -3.47 15.38
CA THR A 29 5.86 -4.29 15.58
C THR A 29 5.96 -5.31 14.44
N THR A 30 7.17 -5.78 14.20
CA THR A 30 7.36 -6.79 13.17
C THR A 30 6.69 -8.10 13.58
N ALA A 31 6.61 -8.38 14.87
CA ALA A 31 5.92 -9.57 15.34
C ALA A 31 4.44 -9.52 15.00
N ALA A 32 3.81 -8.36 15.23
CA ALA A 32 2.39 -8.20 14.92
C ALA A 32 2.14 -8.29 13.41
N LEU A 33 3.02 -7.70 12.63
CA LEU A 33 2.89 -7.75 11.17
C LEU A 33 3.05 -9.18 10.66
N ALA A 34 4.03 -9.90 11.17
CA ALA A 34 4.25 -11.28 10.78
C ALA A 34 3.04 -12.13 11.11
N ALA A 35 2.44 -11.92 12.28
CA ALA A 35 1.26 -12.66 12.67
C ALA A 35 0.08 -12.34 11.75
N GLU A 36 -0.05 -11.09 11.38
CA GLU A 36 -1.15 -10.68 10.51
C GLU A 36 -1.01 -11.31 9.13
N VAL A 37 0.20 -11.39 8.61
CA VAL A 37 0.44 -11.96 7.29
C VAL A 37 0.42 -13.49 7.34
N GLY A 38 0.72 -14.06 8.51
CA GLY A 38 0.76 -15.51 8.65
C GLY A 38 2.11 -16.12 8.35
N VAL A 39 3.17 -15.37 8.63
CA VAL A 39 4.53 -15.87 8.39
C VAL A 39 5.37 -15.61 9.63
N SER A 40 6.58 -16.16 9.66
CA SER A 40 7.48 -15.92 10.75
C SER A 40 8.18 -14.57 10.55
N GLU A 41 8.75 -14.04 11.63
CA GLU A 41 9.52 -12.80 11.50
C GLU A 41 10.73 -13.01 10.60
N ALA A 42 11.33 -14.19 10.65
CA ALA A 42 12.48 -14.49 9.79
C ALA A 42 12.09 -14.40 8.32
N ALA A 43 10.90 -14.91 7.97
CA ALA A 43 10.41 -14.82 6.60
C ALA A 43 10.15 -13.38 6.21
N LEU A 44 9.65 -12.59 7.16
CA LEU A 44 9.38 -11.19 6.91
C LEU A 44 10.69 -10.47 6.59
N TYR A 45 11.73 -10.71 7.38
CA TYR A 45 13.01 -10.06 7.16
C TYR A 45 13.73 -10.57 5.91
N ARG A 46 13.30 -11.71 5.39
CA ARG A 46 13.86 -12.18 4.14
C ARG A 46 13.39 -11.30 2.99
N HIS A 47 12.16 -10.80 3.07
CA HIS A 47 11.63 -9.92 2.04
C HIS A 47 12.04 -8.48 2.28
N PHE A 48 12.13 -8.06 3.54
CA PHE A 48 12.46 -6.68 3.88
C PHE A 48 13.50 -6.73 5.00
N PRO A 49 14.76 -6.55 4.67
CA PRO A 49 15.86 -6.73 5.65
C PRO A 49 15.80 -5.82 6.84
N SER A 50 15.08 -4.72 6.76
CA SER A 50 14.97 -3.82 7.90
C SER A 50 13.62 -3.15 7.86
N LYS A 51 13.25 -2.52 8.97
CA LYS A 51 12.00 -1.80 9.03
C LYS A 51 12.00 -0.64 8.05
N THR A 52 13.16 0.01 7.88
CA THR A 52 13.30 1.09 6.91
C THR A 52 12.98 0.59 5.50
N LYS A 53 13.51 -0.57 5.12
CA LYS A 53 13.23 -1.13 3.82
C LYS A 53 11.76 -1.46 3.66
N MET A 54 11.12 -1.89 4.75
CA MET A 54 9.72 -2.20 4.73
C MET A 54 8.89 -0.94 4.43
N TYR A 55 9.22 0.18 5.08
CA TYR A 55 8.49 1.41 4.84
C TYR A 55 8.79 2.00 3.46
N GLU A 56 10.03 1.83 2.97
CA GLU A 56 10.35 2.23 1.60
C GLU A 56 9.49 1.46 0.62
N GLY A 57 9.34 0.15 0.83
CA GLY A 57 8.50 -0.66 -0.01
C GLY A 57 7.04 -0.23 0.03
N LEU A 58 6.58 0.16 1.22
CA LEU A 58 5.21 0.63 1.38
C LEU A 58 4.99 1.93 0.60
N ILE A 59 5.94 2.85 0.66
CA ILE A 59 5.82 4.11 -0.07
C ILE A 59 5.75 3.82 -1.57
N ASP A 60 6.61 2.95 -2.07
CA ASP A 60 6.59 2.58 -3.49
C ASP A 60 5.26 1.93 -3.86
N PHE A 61 4.74 1.08 -3.00
CA PHE A 61 3.47 0.40 -3.25
C PHE A 61 2.32 1.41 -3.32
N ILE A 62 2.31 2.38 -2.42
CA ILE A 62 1.27 3.40 -2.41
C ILE A 62 1.36 4.27 -3.66
N GLU A 63 2.59 4.66 -4.02
CA GLU A 63 2.79 5.46 -5.21
C GLU A 63 2.29 4.73 -6.45
N GLU A 64 2.63 3.47 -6.57
CA GLU A 64 2.23 2.70 -7.73
C GLU A 64 0.72 2.54 -7.79
N THR A 65 0.09 2.28 -6.66
CA THR A 65 -1.35 2.12 -6.60
C THR A 65 -2.05 3.43 -6.95
N LEU A 66 -1.55 4.53 -6.41
CA LEU A 66 -2.14 5.83 -6.66
C LEU A 66 -2.01 6.23 -8.12
N PHE A 67 -0.81 6.07 -8.69
CA PHE A 67 -0.60 6.44 -10.09
C PHE A 67 -1.41 5.55 -11.04
N SER A 68 -1.59 4.26 -10.66
CA SER A 68 -2.41 3.38 -11.46
C SER A 68 -3.84 3.89 -11.51
N ARG A 69 -4.38 4.31 -10.38
CA ARG A 69 -5.76 4.81 -10.33
C ARG A 69 -5.90 6.14 -11.06
N ILE A 70 -4.91 7.01 -10.92
CA ILE A 70 -4.92 8.27 -11.64
C ILE A 70 -4.91 8.02 -13.13
N ARG A 71 -4.10 7.04 -13.59
CA ARG A 71 -4.02 6.71 -14.99
C ARG A 71 -5.36 6.23 -15.53
N VAL A 72 -6.07 5.41 -14.74
CA VAL A 72 -7.38 4.92 -15.14
C VAL A 72 -8.36 6.09 -15.27
N ILE A 73 -8.34 7.02 -14.31
CA ILE A 73 -9.21 8.18 -14.35
C ILE A 73 -8.94 9.02 -15.59
N LEU A 74 -7.66 9.24 -15.90
CA LEU A 74 -7.30 10.03 -17.07
C LEU A 74 -7.72 9.34 -18.37
N THR A 75 -7.74 8.01 -18.35
CA THR A 75 -8.14 7.28 -19.54
C THR A 75 -9.65 7.28 -19.73
N GLU A 76 -10.40 7.21 -18.65
CA GLU A 76 -11.85 7.11 -18.75
C GLU A 76 -12.56 8.44 -18.87
N GLU A 77 -11.99 9.51 -18.30
CA GLU A 77 -12.66 10.79 -18.31
C GLU A 77 -12.22 11.63 -19.46
N THR A 78 -13.18 12.21 -20.16
CA THR A 78 -12.85 13.14 -21.23
C THR A 78 -13.08 14.57 -20.77
N ASP A 79 -13.76 14.76 -19.64
CA ASP A 79 -14.04 16.09 -19.14
C ASP A 79 -12.96 16.46 -18.12
N THR A 80 -12.24 17.53 -18.39
CA THR A 80 -11.13 17.94 -17.54
C THR A 80 -11.55 18.22 -16.11
N ILE A 81 -12.71 18.84 -15.94
CA ILE A 81 -13.17 19.18 -14.60
C ILE A 81 -13.51 17.93 -13.80
N SER A 82 -14.21 16.98 -14.42
CA SER A 82 -14.53 15.73 -13.75
C SER A 82 -13.27 14.96 -13.43
N CYS A 83 -12.29 14.96 -14.32
CA CYS A 83 -11.05 14.27 -14.12
C CYS A 83 -10.32 14.85 -12.92
N CYS A 84 -10.22 16.17 -12.84
CA CYS A 84 -9.55 16.82 -11.71
C CYS A 84 -10.29 16.53 -10.42
N TYR A 85 -11.60 16.53 -10.45
CA TYR A 85 -12.39 16.27 -9.25
C TYR A 85 -12.15 14.85 -8.75
N ARG A 86 -12.12 13.88 -9.65
CA ARG A 86 -11.90 12.49 -9.25
C ARG A 86 -10.50 12.29 -8.69
N ILE A 87 -9.49 12.92 -9.29
CA ILE A 87 -8.12 12.80 -8.81
C ILE A 87 -8.01 13.45 -7.43
N LEU A 88 -8.63 14.61 -7.24
CA LEU A 88 -8.58 15.29 -5.97
C LEU A 88 -9.27 14.46 -4.89
N SER A 89 -10.41 13.86 -5.21
CA SER A 89 -11.12 13.01 -4.27
C SER A 89 -10.27 11.80 -3.87
N LEU A 90 -9.56 11.23 -4.83
CA LEU A 90 -8.70 10.09 -4.56
C LEU A 90 -7.55 10.48 -3.62
N LEU A 91 -6.95 11.63 -3.86
CA LEU A 91 -5.86 12.10 -3.00
C LEU A 91 -6.35 12.37 -1.58
N LEU A 92 -7.54 12.95 -1.45
CA LEU A 92 -8.10 13.20 -0.13
C LEU A 92 -8.40 11.91 0.60
N THR A 93 -8.84 10.89 -0.11
CA THR A 93 -9.12 9.60 0.48
C THR A 93 -7.82 8.98 1.02
N PHE A 94 -6.74 9.11 0.27
CA PHE A 94 -5.48 8.57 0.73
C PHE A 94 -4.90 9.37 1.89
N ALA A 95 -5.21 10.66 1.98
CA ALA A 95 -4.68 11.50 3.05
C ALA A 95 -5.38 11.25 4.38
N GLU A 96 -6.56 10.70 4.33
CA GLU A 96 -7.25 10.38 5.55
C GLU A 96 -6.72 9.09 6.15
#